data_e267789f37bdce6234a586597bd671c8
#
_entry.id   e267789f37bdce6234a586597bd671c8
#
_cell.length_a   1.000
_cell.length_b   1.000
_cell.length_c   1.000
_cell.angle_alpha   90.00
_cell.angle_beta   90.00
_cell.angle_gamma   90.00
#
_symmetry.space_group_name_H-M   'P 1'
#
loop_
_entity.id
_entity.type
_entity.pdbx_description
1 polymer ?
#
loop_
_entity_poly.entity_id
_entity_poly.type
_entity_poly.pdbx_seq_one_letter_code
_entity_poly.pdbx_strand_id
1 'polypeptide(L)'
;MNNNFSQEKVIVIDFGGQYNQLVARRVRECNVYCEIYSYRTDIEQIKAMNPKGIILTGGPNSCYEPDSPTYTKELFELGIPVLGLCYGAQLMMHVLGGKVEKALVREYGKTEVFVDTTSPLFGDVSEKTICWMSHFDYISKVAPGFSIAAHTADCPVAAAENREKKLFAIQFHPEVLHTQEGTRMLHNFVRGVCGCAGTWRMDHFVEHTIEAIREKVGDGKVLLALSGGVDSSVAAGLLSRAIGKQLTCVFVDHGLLRKNEGDEVESVFGPDGQFDLNFIRVNAQERYYAKLAGVTEPEQKRKIIGEEFIRVFEEEAKKIGAVDFLAQGTIYPDVVESGLGGESAVIKSHHNVGGLPDYVDFKEIIEPLRNLFKDEVRKAGLELGIPENLVFRQPFPGPGLGIRIIGEVTAEKVRIVQDADAIYREEIAKAGLDRSIGQYFAALTNMRSVGVMGDERTYDYAVALRAVNTVDFMTAEAAEIPFEVLQTVMSRIINEVRGVNRVFYDLTSKPPGTIEFE
;
A
#
# COMPACT_ATOMS: atom_id res chain seq x y z
N MET A 1 1.30 -2.03 21.59
CA MET A 1 2.30 -3.11 21.69
C MET A 1 3.66 -2.44 21.76
N ASN A 2 4.42 -2.62 22.85
CA ASN A 2 5.80 -2.11 22.91
C ASN A 2 6.64 -2.95 21.93
N ASN A 3 6.95 -2.37 20.76
CA ASN A 3 7.67 -3.04 19.71
C ASN A 3 9.16 -3.16 20.06
N ASN A 4 9.56 -4.31 20.56
CA ASN A 4 10.98 -4.66 20.75
C ASN A 4 11.74 -4.83 19.41
N PHE A 5 11.08 -4.57 18.26
CA PHE A 5 11.69 -4.54 16.91
C PHE A 5 12.70 -3.39 16.72
N SER A 6 12.86 -2.51 17.70
CA SER A 6 13.43 -1.19 17.56
C SER A 6 14.93 -1.08 17.80
N GLN A 7 15.68 -2.17 17.90
CA GLN A 7 17.14 -2.05 18.13
C GLN A 7 17.88 -1.43 16.94
N GLU A 8 17.34 -1.58 15.72
CA GLU A 8 17.86 -0.94 14.51
C GLU A 8 16.72 -0.20 13.79
N LYS A 9 16.50 1.05 14.19
CA LYS A 9 15.48 1.91 13.59
C LYS A 9 16.13 3.02 12.77
N VAL A 10 15.69 3.21 11.54
CA VAL A 10 15.88 4.43 10.76
C VAL A 10 14.54 5.18 10.76
N ILE A 11 14.58 6.50 10.96
CA ILE A 11 13.38 7.32 10.87
C ILE A 11 13.40 8.19 9.61
N VAL A 12 12.21 8.39 9.05
CA VAL A 12 11.98 9.30 7.93
C VAL A 12 11.21 10.50 8.46
N ILE A 13 11.73 11.71 8.27
CA ILE A 13 11.03 12.95 8.61
C ILE A 13 10.38 13.49 7.33
N ASP A 14 9.04 13.55 7.37
CA ASP A 14 8.20 13.98 6.26
C ASP A 14 7.99 15.48 6.27
N PHE A 15 8.38 16.14 5.18
CA PHE A 15 8.18 17.56 4.91
C PHE A 15 7.01 17.85 3.95
N GLY A 16 6.12 16.88 3.75
CA GLY A 16 4.96 17.00 2.86
C GLY A 16 5.22 16.60 1.41
N GLY A 17 6.31 15.87 1.16
CA GLY A 17 6.63 15.33 -0.16
C GLY A 17 5.76 14.14 -0.54
N GLN A 18 5.64 13.87 -1.85
CA GLN A 18 4.83 12.77 -2.37
C GLN A 18 5.44 11.37 -2.14
N TYR A 19 6.75 11.27 -1.90
CA TYR A 19 7.48 10.00 -1.88
C TYR A 19 7.91 9.54 -0.48
N ASN A 20 7.35 10.11 0.60
CA ASN A 20 7.71 9.77 1.98
C ASN A 20 7.53 8.27 2.29
N GLN A 21 6.39 7.69 1.91
CA GLN A 21 6.13 6.25 2.09
C GLN A 21 7.07 5.39 1.25
N LEU A 22 7.42 5.85 0.04
CA LEU A 22 8.34 5.14 -0.83
C LEU A 22 9.77 5.12 -0.26
N VAL A 23 10.23 6.23 0.32
CA VAL A 23 11.52 6.28 1.05
C VAL A 23 11.53 5.26 2.18
N ALA A 24 10.50 5.25 3.04
CA ALA A 24 10.41 4.30 4.14
C ALA A 24 10.39 2.85 3.65
N ARG A 25 9.66 2.57 2.57
CA ARG A 25 9.63 1.25 1.94
C ARG A 25 11.01 0.82 1.44
N ARG A 26 11.78 1.72 0.81
CA ARG A 26 13.16 1.42 0.37
C ARG A 26 14.09 1.09 1.53
N VAL A 27 13.93 1.75 2.68
CA VAL A 27 14.66 1.40 3.91
C VAL A 27 14.29 -0.02 4.38
N ARG A 28 12.99 -0.37 4.36
CA ARG A 28 12.50 -1.71 4.73
C ARG A 28 13.04 -2.80 3.78
N GLU A 29 13.18 -2.50 2.51
CA GLU A 29 13.81 -3.39 1.51
C GLU A 29 15.29 -3.68 1.83
N CYS A 30 15.96 -2.81 2.61
CA CYS A 30 17.29 -3.07 3.17
C CYS A 30 17.26 -3.97 4.43
N ASN A 31 16.12 -4.54 4.79
CA ASN A 31 15.87 -5.30 6.01
C ASN A 31 16.09 -4.49 7.30
N VAL A 32 15.75 -3.20 7.28
CA VAL A 32 15.86 -2.30 8.43
C VAL A 32 14.50 -1.70 8.76
N TYR A 33 14.12 -1.75 10.03
CA TYR A 33 12.86 -1.19 10.48
C TYR A 33 12.85 0.33 10.30
N CYS A 34 11.73 0.88 9.79
CA CYS A 34 11.61 2.29 9.49
C CYS A 34 10.22 2.81 9.84
N GLU A 35 10.15 4.01 10.38
CA GLU A 35 8.91 4.75 10.66
C GLU A 35 8.98 6.16 10.09
N ILE A 36 7.80 6.71 9.74
CA ILE A 36 7.66 8.07 9.23
C ILE A 36 7.14 8.97 10.35
N TYR A 37 7.77 10.11 10.53
CA TYR A 37 7.39 11.15 11.48
C TYR A 37 7.22 12.49 10.79
N SER A 38 6.28 13.30 11.26
CA SER A 38 6.10 14.66 10.77
C SER A 38 7.33 15.54 11.12
N TYR A 39 7.63 16.51 10.27
CA TYR A 39 8.63 17.56 10.56
C TYR A 39 8.32 18.36 11.85
N ARG A 40 7.11 18.22 12.39
CA ARG A 40 6.67 18.84 13.66
C ARG A 40 7.03 18.01 14.88
N THR A 41 7.59 16.82 14.70
CA THR A 41 8.00 15.96 15.81
C THR A 41 9.09 16.65 16.63
N ASP A 42 8.91 16.66 17.93
CA ASP A 42 9.84 17.30 18.85
C ASP A 42 11.22 16.63 18.82
N ILE A 43 12.29 17.43 18.90
CA ILE A 43 13.66 16.92 18.87
C ILE A 43 13.97 15.98 20.05
N GLU A 44 13.34 16.19 21.22
CA GLU A 44 13.53 15.32 22.38
C GLU A 44 12.88 13.94 22.15
N GLN A 45 11.80 13.87 21.41
CA GLN A 45 11.23 12.59 20.98
C GLN A 45 12.18 11.85 20.04
N ILE A 46 12.80 12.55 19.08
CA ILE A 46 13.81 11.95 18.20
C ILE A 46 15.01 11.43 18.98
N LYS A 47 15.52 12.21 19.94
CA LYS A 47 16.58 11.78 20.83
C LYS A 47 16.20 10.53 21.63
N ALA A 48 14.99 10.50 22.19
CA ALA A 48 14.50 9.37 22.96
C ALA A 48 14.34 8.08 22.12
N MET A 49 14.01 8.21 20.83
CA MET A 49 13.95 7.08 19.90
C MET A 49 15.32 6.49 19.58
N ASN A 50 16.39 7.29 19.71
CA ASN A 50 17.78 6.91 19.41
C ASN A 50 17.92 6.15 18.09
N PRO A 51 17.50 6.72 16.93
CA PRO A 51 17.54 6.02 15.66
C PRO A 51 18.98 5.83 15.17
N LYS A 52 19.21 4.78 14.38
CA LYS A 52 20.50 4.53 13.72
C LYS A 52 20.78 5.49 12.56
N GLY A 53 19.75 6.10 11.99
CA GLY A 53 19.82 7.06 10.91
C GLY A 53 18.54 7.85 10.75
N ILE A 54 18.64 9.01 10.14
CA ILE A 54 17.52 9.91 9.85
C ILE A 54 17.54 10.25 8.37
N ILE A 55 16.37 10.14 7.70
CA ILE A 55 16.21 10.56 6.31
C ILE A 55 15.19 11.70 6.28
N LEU A 56 15.56 12.82 5.65
CA LEU A 56 14.70 13.98 5.44
C LEU A 56 14.14 13.89 4.02
N THR A 57 12.82 13.91 3.86
CA THR A 57 12.18 13.75 2.55
C THR A 57 12.16 15.02 1.71
N GLY A 58 11.65 14.91 0.49
CA GLY A 58 11.24 16.04 -0.32
C GLY A 58 10.08 16.82 0.30
N GLY A 59 9.80 18.00 -0.23
CA GLY A 59 8.69 18.86 0.17
C GLY A 59 8.27 19.79 -0.96
N PRO A 60 7.06 20.36 -0.91
CA PRO A 60 6.49 21.15 -2.01
C PRO A 60 6.99 22.60 -2.06
N ASN A 61 7.67 23.10 -1.01
CA ASN A 61 7.99 24.52 -0.83
C ASN A 61 9.49 24.79 -1.06
N SER A 62 9.85 26.08 -1.11
CA SER A 62 11.26 26.52 -1.04
C SER A 62 11.69 26.63 0.42
N CYS A 63 12.82 26.01 0.80
CA CYS A 63 13.27 25.90 2.19
C CYS A 63 13.63 27.24 2.87
N TYR A 64 13.78 28.31 2.11
CA TYR A 64 14.08 29.67 2.59
C TYR A 64 12.83 30.54 2.74
N GLU A 65 11.62 30.08 2.40
CA GLU A 65 10.38 30.80 2.60
C GLU A 65 9.92 30.71 4.07
N PRO A 66 9.38 31.82 4.66
CA PRO A 66 9.08 31.89 6.09
C PRO A 66 8.09 30.82 6.60
N ASP A 67 7.13 30.43 5.75
CA ASP A 67 6.06 29.47 6.10
C ASP A 67 6.39 28.02 5.69
N SER A 68 7.61 27.78 5.22
CA SER A 68 8.03 26.47 4.77
C SER A 68 8.32 25.54 5.95
N PRO A 69 8.03 24.23 5.80
CA PRO A 69 8.41 23.23 6.79
C PRO A 69 9.91 23.30 7.09
N THR A 70 10.27 23.43 8.34
CA THR A 70 11.68 23.55 8.77
C THR A 70 11.99 22.62 9.93
N TYR A 71 13.28 22.45 10.23
CA TYR A 71 13.74 21.75 11.40
C TYR A 71 14.95 22.46 12.02
N THR A 72 15.20 22.20 13.31
CA THR A 72 16.27 22.86 14.05
C THR A 72 17.66 22.38 13.64
N LYS A 73 18.67 23.25 13.75
CA LYS A 73 20.09 22.90 13.53
C LYS A 73 20.55 21.76 14.43
N GLU A 74 19.96 21.64 15.61
CA GLU A 74 20.28 20.62 16.61
C GLU A 74 20.15 19.19 16.05
N LEU A 75 19.20 18.95 15.10
CA LEU A 75 19.06 17.67 14.45
C LEU A 75 20.37 17.17 13.81
N PHE A 76 21.10 18.08 13.18
CA PHE A 76 22.36 17.79 12.49
C PHE A 76 23.56 17.72 13.45
N GLU A 77 23.36 18.02 14.72
CA GLU A 77 24.36 17.99 15.78
C GLU A 77 24.19 16.79 16.73
N LEU A 78 23.19 15.94 16.52
CA LEU A 78 22.91 14.75 17.33
C LEU A 78 23.99 13.65 17.21
N GLY A 79 24.86 13.72 16.21
CA GLY A 79 25.84 12.65 15.92
C GLY A 79 25.21 11.41 15.25
N ILE A 80 23.94 11.48 14.89
CA ILE A 80 23.21 10.46 14.14
C ILE A 80 23.41 10.72 12.64
N PRO A 81 23.69 9.71 11.81
CA PRO A 81 23.74 9.89 10.36
C PRO A 81 22.46 10.47 9.78
N VAL A 82 22.56 11.51 8.95
CA VAL A 82 21.43 12.16 8.31
C VAL A 82 21.61 12.18 6.80
N LEU A 83 20.56 11.76 6.07
CA LEU A 83 20.45 11.87 4.61
C LEU A 83 19.29 12.80 4.25
N GLY A 84 19.57 13.92 3.61
CA GLY A 84 18.56 14.81 3.04
C GLY A 84 18.30 14.46 1.58
N LEU A 85 17.02 14.33 1.18
CA LEU A 85 16.58 14.09 -0.18
C LEU A 85 15.80 15.31 -0.71
N CYS A 86 16.19 15.84 -1.85
CA CYS A 86 15.55 16.97 -2.53
C CYS A 86 15.37 18.17 -1.57
N TYR A 87 14.15 18.46 -1.10
CA TYR A 87 13.89 19.50 -0.11
C TYR A 87 14.71 19.30 1.17
N GLY A 88 14.81 18.07 1.69
CA GLY A 88 15.60 17.75 2.88
C GLY A 88 17.10 18.04 2.70
N ALA A 89 17.63 17.87 1.50
CA ALA A 89 19.00 18.25 1.15
C ALA A 89 19.19 19.77 1.16
N GLN A 90 18.24 20.49 0.55
CA GLN A 90 18.24 21.95 0.52
C GLN A 90 18.11 22.54 1.93
N LEU A 91 17.18 22.02 2.75
CA LEU A 91 16.99 22.43 4.13
C LEU A 91 18.27 22.22 4.96
N MET A 92 18.93 21.07 4.83
CA MET A 92 20.20 20.79 5.50
C MET A 92 21.26 21.83 5.13
N MET A 93 21.43 22.13 3.85
CA MET A 93 22.38 23.16 3.40
C MET A 93 22.02 24.54 3.92
N HIS A 94 20.75 24.94 3.83
CA HIS A 94 20.27 26.23 4.29
C HIS A 94 20.51 26.44 5.79
N VAL A 95 20.12 25.47 6.63
CA VAL A 95 20.27 25.54 8.09
C VAL A 95 21.73 25.53 8.54
N LEU A 96 22.60 24.86 7.80
CA LEU A 96 24.03 24.75 8.14
C LEU A 96 24.90 25.85 7.51
N GLY A 97 24.30 26.86 6.85
CA GLY A 97 25.02 28.04 6.34
C GLY A 97 25.50 27.93 4.89
N GLY A 98 24.98 26.99 4.13
CA GLY A 98 25.06 26.95 2.69
C GLY A 98 24.06 27.93 2.04
N LYS A 99 23.88 27.84 0.70
CA LYS A 99 22.97 28.70 -0.03
C LYS A 99 22.11 27.88 -1.00
N VAL A 100 20.81 28.12 -0.94
CA VAL A 100 19.83 27.56 -1.86
C VAL A 100 19.18 28.70 -2.64
N GLU A 101 19.08 28.55 -3.93
CA GLU A 101 18.56 29.59 -4.85
C GLU A 101 17.62 28.97 -5.88
N LYS A 102 16.76 29.82 -6.44
CA LYS A 102 15.87 29.43 -7.52
C LYS A 102 16.67 29.13 -8.78
N ALA A 103 16.41 27.98 -9.38
CA ALA A 103 17.13 27.57 -10.58
C ALA A 103 16.73 28.43 -11.80
N LEU A 104 17.71 28.79 -12.61
CA LEU A 104 17.47 29.45 -13.91
C LEU A 104 16.91 28.46 -14.93
N VAL A 105 17.38 27.22 -14.90
CA VAL A 105 16.92 26.09 -15.70
C VAL A 105 16.34 25.05 -14.73
N ARG A 106 15.10 24.65 -14.99
CA ARG A 106 14.42 23.62 -14.17
C ARG A 106 14.88 22.25 -14.66
N GLU A 107 15.33 21.41 -13.75
CA GLU A 107 15.58 20.01 -14.06
C GLU A 107 14.36 19.17 -13.63
N TYR A 108 13.73 18.54 -14.60
CA TYR A 108 12.58 17.66 -14.39
C TYR A 108 12.67 16.42 -15.27
N GLY A 109 12.67 15.25 -14.65
CA GLY A 109 12.72 13.98 -15.37
C GLY A 109 14.04 13.23 -15.23
N LYS A 110 14.29 12.33 -16.16
CA LYS A 110 15.52 11.52 -16.21
C LYS A 110 16.70 12.39 -16.61
N THR A 111 17.67 12.48 -15.74
CA THR A 111 18.87 13.31 -15.90
C THR A 111 20.13 12.48 -15.66
N GLU A 112 21.16 12.72 -16.46
CA GLU A 112 22.46 12.10 -16.31
C GLU A 112 23.22 12.76 -15.16
N VAL A 113 23.69 11.94 -14.21
CA VAL A 113 24.43 12.40 -13.03
C VAL A 113 25.80 11.75 -12.96
N PHE A 114 26.80 12.55 -12.59
CA PHE A 114 28.19 12.12 -12.35
C PHE A 114 28.42 12.09 -10.83
N VAL A 115 28.86 10.95 -10.32
CA VAL A 115 29.04 10.73 -8.89
C VAL A 115 30.51 10.47 -8.54
N ASP A 116 30.94 10.93 -7.34
CA ASP A 116 32.21 10.55 -6.76
C ASP A 116 32.07 9.17 -6.11
N THR A 117 32.59 8.15 -6.77
CA THR A 117 32.53 6.74 -6.28
C THR A 117 33.36 6.51 -5.01
N THR A 118 34.17 7.47 -4.57
CA THR A 118 34.84 7.40 -3.26
C THR A 118 33.92 7.78 -2.10
N SER A 119 32.76 8.37 -2.39
CA SER A 119 31.74 8.64 -1.38
C SER A 119 31.13 7.36 -0.83
N PRO A 120 30.92 7.25 0.48
CA PRO A 120 30.24 6.10 1.08
C PRO A 120 28.84 5.86 0.51
N LEU A 121 28.16 6.90 0.01
CA LEU A 121 26.85 6.76 -0.65
C LEU A 121 26.92 6.11 -2.03
N PHE A 122 27.99 6.34 -2.75
CA PHE A 122 28.15 5.95 -4.15
C PHE A 122 29.11 4.78 -4.35
N GLY A 123 29.43 4.06 -3.29
CA GLY A 123 30.17 2.80 -3.37
C GLY A 123 29.43 1.79 -4.26
N ASP A 124 30.13 1.17 -5.21
CA ASP A 124 29.56 0.25 -6.21
C ASP A 124 28.41 0.84 -7.06
N VAL A 125 28.35 2.17 -7.19
CA VAL A 125 27.50 2.89 -8.14
C VAL A 125 28.37 3.30 -9.34
N SER A 126 27.81 3.27 -10.54
CA SER A 126 28.50 3.71 -11.76
C SER A 126 28.86 5.19 -11.66
N GLU A 127 30.08 5.56 -12.04
CA GLU A 127 30.55 6.98 -12.04
C GLU A 127 29.59 7.91 -12.79
N LYS A 128 28.89 7.36 -13.80
CA LYS A 128 27.87 8.02 -14.61
C LYS A 128 26.62 7.17 -14.63
N THR A 129 25.51 7.69 -14.14
CA THR A 129 24.23 6.99 -14.07
C THR A 129 23.05 7.90 -14.35
N ILE A 130 21.82 7.39 -14.34
CA ILE A 130 20.60 8.16 -14.55
C ILE A 130 19.88 8.34 -13.22
N CYS A 131 19.53 9.59 -12.92
CA CYS A 131 18.70 9.94 -11.77
C CYS A 131 17.40 10.63 -12.17
N TRP A 132 16.45 10.70 -11.26
CA TRP A 132 15.20 11.45 -11.40
C TRP A 132 15.32 12.79 -10.68
N MET A 133 15.32 13.87 -11.45
CA MET A 133 15.27 15.23 -10.94
C MET A 133 13.82 15.74 -10.91
N SER A 134 13.48 16.48 -9.86
CA SER A 134 12.18 17.14 -9.70
C SER A 134 12.33 18.31 -8.73
N HIS A 135 12.93 19.42 -9.19
CA HIS A 135 13.16 20.58 -8.32
C HIS A 135 13.09 21.91 -9.06
N PHE A 136 12.68 22.96 -8.32
CA PHE A 136 12.69 24.36 -8.76
C PHE A 136 13.87 25.14 -8.18
N ASP A 137 14.35 24.72 -7.03
CA ASP A 137 15.47 25.31 -6.31
C ASP A 137 16.68 24.37 -6.34
N TYR A 138 17.87 24.90 -6.23
CA TYR A 138 19.11 24.12 -6.20
C TYR A 138 20.08 24.65 -5.14
N ILE A 139 20.97 23.81 -4.71
CA ILE A 139 22.06 24.18 -3.79
C ILE A 139 23.13 24.89 -4.60
N SER A 140 23.23 26.22 -4.48
CA SER A 140 24.23 27.04 -5.18
C SER A 140 25.57 27.10 -4.45
N LYS A 141 25.57 26.87 -3.13
CA LYS A 141 26.77 26.81 -2.30
C LYS A 141 26.58 25.80 -1.17
N VAL A 142 27.51 24.86 -1.07
CA VAL A 142 27.50 23.89 0.05
C VAL A 142 27.80 24.58 1.38
N ALA A 143 27.26 24.00 2.45
CA ALA A 143 27.53 24.45 3.82
C ALA A 143 29.01 24.25 4.21
N PRO A 144 29.53 25.01 5.19
CA PRO A 144 30.90 24.82 5.68
C PRO A 144 31.16 23.37 6.11
N GLY A 145 32.28 22.83 5.66
CA GLY A 145 32.70 21.45 5.97
C GLY A 145 32.07 20.37 5.04
N PHE A 146 31.27 20.76 4.06
CA PHE A 146 30.76 19.86 3.03
C PHE A 146 31.63 19.88 1.78
N SER A 147 31.72 18.73 1.12
CA SER A 147 32.25 18.55 -0.24
C SER A 147 31.16 18.12 -1.20
N ILE A 148 31.32 18.45 -2.48
CA ILE A 148 30.40 18.02 -3.55
C ILE A 148 30.73 16.56 -3.87
N ALA A 149 29.70 15.70 -3.90
CA ALA A 149 29.80 14.27 -4.18
C ALA A 149 29.13 13.86 -5.50
N ALA A 150 28.28 14.72 -6.09
CA ALA A 150 27.72 14.51 -7.41
C ALA A 150 27.30 15.82 -8.07
N HIS A 151 27.26 15.83 -9.43
CA HIS A 151 26.78 16.95 -10.24
C HIS A 151 26.09 16.46 -11.51
N THR A 152 25.26 17.30 -12.09
CA THR A 152 24.75 17.16 -13.45
C THR A 152 25.29 18.27 -14.36
N ALA A 153 24.84 18.34 -15.59
CA ALA A 153 25.22 19.43 -16.50
C ALA A 153 24.71 20.80 -15.99
N ASP A 154 23.53 20.84 -15.37
CA ASP A 154 22.83 22.06 -14.97
C ASP A 154 22.75 22.24 -13.44
N CYS A 155 22.96 21.17 -12.65
CA CYS A 155 22.99 21.19 -11.19
C CYS A 155 24.40 20.93 -10.66
N PRO A 156 25.14 21.96 -10.25
CA PRO A 156 26.53 21.81 -9.79
C PRO A 156 26.66 21.04 -8.48
N VAL A 157 25.60 20.97 -7.69
CA VAL A 157 25.53 20.23 -6.42
C VAL A 157 24.33 19.29 -6.46
N ALA A 158 24.46 18.18 -7.18
CA ALA A 158 23.46 17.11 -7.19
C ALA A 158 23.56 16.21 -5.94
N ALA A 159 24.75 16.13 -5.31
CA ALA A 159 24.95 15.61 -3.98
C ALA A 159 26.11 16.30 -3.26
N ALA A 160 26.00 16.37 -1.93
CA ALA A 160 27.05 16.89 -1.06
C ALA A 160 27.15 16.07 0.23
N GLU A 161 28.32 16.06 0.84
CA GLU A 161 28.56 15.27 2.05
C GLU A 161 29.50 15.94 3.04
N ASN A 162 29.28 15.67 4.32
CA ASN A 162 30.22 15.88 5.40
C ASN A 162 30.49 14.53 6.07
N ARG A 163 31.53 13.85 5.66
CA ARG A 163 31.86 12.48 6.11
C ARG A 163 32.14 12.41 7.61
N GLU A 164 32.76 13.42 8.17
CA GLU A 164 33.10 13.49 9.61
C GLU A 164 31.82 13.50 10.46
N LYS A 165 30.84 14.31 10.06
CA LYS A 165 29.55 14.41 10.76
C LYS A 165 28.52 13.41 10.30
N LYS A 166 28.82 12.59 9.30
CA LYS A 166 27.89 11.64 8.64
C LYS A 166 26.61 12.31 8.11
N LEU A 167 26.77 13.49 7.51
CA LEU A 167 25.68 14.25 6.89
C LEU A 167 25.79 14.15 5.37
N PHE A 168 24.71 13.76 4.72
CA PHE A 168 24.64 13.54 3.29
C PHE A 168 23.42 14.23 2.70
N ALA A 169 23.55 14.82 1.53
CA ALA A 169 22.52 15.54 0.83
C ALA A 169 22.46 15.08 -0.62
N ILE A 170 21.30 14.71 -1.12
CA ILE A 170 21.03 14.30 -2.50
C ILE A 170 19.90 15.16 -3.04
N GLN A 171 20.12 15.89 -4.15
CA GLN A 171 19.10 16.74 -4.78
C GLN A 171 18.04 15.95 -5.55
N PHE A 172 18.41 14.81 -6.11
CA PHE A 172 17.51 13.93 -6.85
C PHE A 172 16.80 12.91 -5.94
N HIS A 173 15.93 12.10 -6.54
CA HIS A 173 15.12 11.12 -5.84
C HIS A 173 15.65 9.69 -6.04
N PRO A 174 16.47 9.15 -5.10
CA PRO A 174 16.99 7.78 -5.19
C PRO A 174 15.90 6.71 -4.92
N GLU A 175 14.79 7.09 -4.30
CA GLU A 175 13.70 6.19 -3.93
C GLU A 175 12.84 5.74 -5.12
N VAL A 176 12.80 6.55 -6.21
CA VAL A 176 11.95 6.23 -7.37
C VAL A 176 12.67 5.30 -8.36
N LEU A 177 11.88 4.50 -9.08
CA LEU A 177 12.41 3.52 -10.06
C LEU A 177 13.18 4.15 -11.24
N HIS A 178 12.92 5.43 -11.53
CA HIS A 178 13.59 6.17 -12.60
C HIS A 178 15.06 6.50 -12.29
N THR A 179 15.45 6.46 -11.02
CA THR A 179 16.87 6.51 -10.59
C THR A 179 17.43 5.11 -10.61
N GLN A 180 18.25 4.80 -11.64
CA GLN A 180 18.66 3.42 -11.96
C GLN A 180 19.36 2.69 -10.81
N GLU A 181 20.23 3.37 -10.06
CA GLU A 181 20.99 2.79 -8.95
C GLU A 181 20.57 3.34 -7.58
N GLY A 182 19.39 3.96 -7.50
CA GLY A 182 18.89 4.62 -6.29
C GLY A 182 18.75 3.68 -5.09
N THR A 183 18.32 2.44 -5.32
CA THR A 183 18.26 1.40 -4.27
C THR A 183 19.64 1.10 -3.69
N ARG A 184 20.69 1.08 -4.51
CA ARG A 184 22.07 0.89 -4.06
C ARG A 184 22.52 2.06 -3.17
N MET A 185 22.22 3.30 -3.58
CA MET A 185 22.55 4.51 -2.83
C MET A 185 21.91 4.51 -1.44
N LEU A 186 20.61 4.18 -1.37
CA LEU A 186 19.90 4.06 -0.09
C LEU A 186 20.42 2.90 0.76
N HIS A 187 20.72 1.75 0.16
CA HIS A 187 21.35 0.64 0.84
C HIS A 187 22.72 1.03 1.45
N ASN A 188 23.55 1.76 0.69
CA ASN A 188 24.84 2.25 1.17
C ASN A 188 24.67 3.19 2.37
N PHE A 189 23.67 4.07 2.37
CA PHE A 189 23.39 4.90 3.53
C PHE A 189 22.94 4.06 4.73
N VAL A 190 21.92 3.24 4.55
CA VAL A 190 21.28 2.49 5.66
C VAL A 190 22.22 1.43 6.25
N ARG A 191 22.88 0.64 5.40
CA ARG A 191 23.74 -0.46 5.82
C ARG A 191 25.18 -0.02 6.06
N GLY A 192 25.70 0.83 5.18
CA GLY A 192 27.10 1.29 5.24
C GLY A 192 27.29 2.42 6.24
N VAL A 193 26.61 3.55 6.05
CA VAL A 193 26.81 4.74 6.88
C VAL A 193 26.15 4.61 8.26
N CYS A 194 24.89 4.15 8.32
CA CYS A 194 24.18 3.95 9.59
C CYS A 194 24.63 2.69 10.33
N GLY A 195 25.29 1.76 9.66
CA GLY A 195 25.80 0.52 10.25
C GLY A 195 24.69 -0.45 10.71
N CYS A 196 23.52 -0.43 10.06
CA CYS A 196 22.43 -1.34 10.39
C CYS A 196 22.77 -2.77 9.94
N ALA A 197 22.56 -3.78 10.79
CA ALA A 197 22.83 -5.19 10.49
C ALA A 197 21.76 -5.86 9.62
N GLY A 198 20.56 -5.24 9.48
CA GLY A 198 19.45 -5.75 8.65
C GLY A 198 18.73 -6.91 9.30
N THR A 199 18.25 -6.68 10.48
CA THR A 199 17.57 -7.70 11.31
C THR A 199 16.06 -7.72 11.13
N TRP A 200 15.50 -6.78 10.38
CA TRP A 200 14.07 -6.72 10.07
C TRP A 200 13.70 -7.80 9.04
N ARG A 201 13.17 -8.94 9.52
CA ARG A 201 12.80 -10.10 8.73
C ARG A 201 11.39 -10.56 9.10
N MET A 202 10.65 -11.06 8.12
CA MET A 202 9.24 -11.42 8.33
C MET A 202 9.05 -12.69 9.16
N ASP A 203 9.96 -13.65 9.09
CA ASP A 203 9.97 -14.81 10.00
C ASP A 203 10.02 -14.36 11.47
N HIS A 204 10.98 -13.52 11.83
CA HIS A 204 11.10 -12.97 13.18
C HIS A 204 9.90 -12.09 13.56
N PHE A 205 9.38 -11.30 12.62
CA PHE A 205 8.17 -10.50 12.85
C PHE A 205 6.98 -11.39 13.23
N VAL A 206 6.76 -12.47 12.48
CA VAL A 206 5.66 -13.41 12.72
C VAL A 206 5.77 -14.04 14.11
N GLU A 207 6.95 -14.56 14.47
CA GLU A 207 7.20 -15.16 15.80
C GLU A 207 6.92 -14.18 16.93
N HIS A 208 7.52 -12.99 16.90
CA HIS A 208 7.33 -11.97 17.93
C HIS A 208 5.89 -11.47 18.00
N THR A 209 5.22 -11.31 16.87
CA THR A 209 3.83 -10.86 16.86
C THR A 209 2.91 -11.89 17.47
N ILE A 210 3.13 -13.18 17.21
CA ILE A 210 2.41 -14.29 17.84
C ILE A 210 2.58 -14.26 19.35
N GLU A 211 3.80 -14.09 19.86
CA GLU A 211 4.08 -14.00 21.30
C GLU A 211 3.39 -12.78 21.92
N ALA A 212 3.50 -11.61 21.30
CA ALA A 212 2.86 -10.39 21.79
C ALA A 212 1.33 -10.47 21.80
N ILE A 213 0.72 -11.14 20.82
CA ILE A 213 -0.72 -11.39 20.81
C ILE A 213 -1.11 -12.32 21.95
N ARG A 214 -0.39 -13.41 22.19
CA ARG A 214 -0.65 -14.34 23.32
C ARG A 214 -0.61 -13.64 24.65
N GLU A 215 0.42 -12.85 24.89
CA GLU A 215 0.58 -12.09 26.13
C GLU A 215 -0.57 -11.08 26.32
N LYS A 216 -0.95 -10.36 25.25
CA LYS A 216 -1.99 -9.34 25.31
C LYS A 216 -3.39 -9.92 25.50
N VAL A 217 -3.70 -11.00 24.80
CA VAL A 217 -5.04 -11.61 24.82
C VAL A 217 -5.26 -12.45 26.07
N GLY A 218 -4.25 -13.18 26.54
CA GLY A 218 -4.39 -14.12 27.66
C GLY A 218 -5.52 -15.12 27.39
N ASP A 219 -6.49 -15.20 28.29
CA ASP A 219 -7.68 -16.07 28.17
C ASP A 219 -8.86 -15.38 27.44
N GLY A 220 -8.66 -14.17 26.90
CA GLY A 220 -9.69 -13.37 26.25
C GLY A 220 -10.14 -13.94 24.91
N LYS A 221 -11.28 -13.47 24.43
CA LYS A 221 -11.85 -13.82 23.11
C LYS A 221 -11.64 -12.68 22.12
N VAL A 222 -11.28 -13.02 20.91
CA VAL A 222 -11.03 -12.07 19.79
C VAL A 222 -12.03 -12.30 18.68
N LEU A 223 -12.60 -11.21 18.16
CA LEU A 223 -13.47 -11.20 16.98
C LEU A 223 -12.76 -10.49 15.83
N LEU A 224 -12.78 -11.09 14.64
CA LEU A 224 -12.23 -10.53 13.41
C LEU A 224 -13.27 -10.55 12.30
N ALA A 225 -13.48 -9.41 11.62
CA ALA A 225 -14.17 -9.37 10.34
C ALA A 225 -13.21 -9.81 9.23
N LEU A 226 -13.43 -11.02 8.71
CA LEU A 226 -12.62 -11.57 7.64
C LEU A 226 -13.23 -11.20 6.28
N SER A 227 -12.64 -10.24 5.58
CA SER A 227 -13.15 -9.75 4.29
C SER A 227 -12.76 -10.62 3.09
N GLY A 228 -11.87 -11.60 3.28
CA GLY A 228 -11.25 -12.36 2.18
C GLY A 228 -10.09 -11.62 1.49
N GLY A 229 -9.82 -10.38 1.85
CA GLY A 229 -8.63 -9.63 1.40
C GLY A 229 -7.35 -10.15 2.07
N VAL A 230 -6.20 -9.82 1.48
CA VAL A 230 -4.88 -10.28 1.95
C VAL A 230 -4.65 -9.90 3.40
N ASP A 231 -4.94 -8.65 3.79
CA ASP A 231 -4.62 -8.13 5.12
C ASP A 231 -5.43 -8.83 6.21
N SER A 232 -6.75 -8.94 6.03
CA SER A 232 -7.59 -9.68 6.98
C SER A 232 -7.23 -11.16 7.06
N SER A 233 -6.80 -11.77 5.94
CA SER A 233 -6.36 -13.16 5.90
C SER A 233 -5.05 -13.38 6.66
N VAL A 234 -4.09 -12.48 6.52
CA VAL A 234 -2.81 -12.54 7.26
C VAL A 234 -3.03 -12.25 8.75
N ALA A 235 -3.90 -11.29 9.09
CA ALA A 235 -4.30 -11.05 10.48
C ALA A 235 -4.97 -12.29 11.10
N ALA A 236 -5.87 -12.97 10.36
CA ALA A 236 -6.49 -14.22 10.81
C ALA A 236 -5.45 -15.33 11.06
N GLY A 237 -4.47 -15.46 10.14
CA GLY A 237 -3.39 -16.44 10.28
C GLY A 237 -2.51 -16.21 11.51
N LEU A 238 -2.10 -14.95 11.76
CA LEU A 238 -1.34 -14.57 12.96
C LEU A 238 -2.11 -14.85 14.26
N LEU A 239 -3.35 -14.41 14.31
CA LEU A 239 -4.22 -14.60 15.45
C LEU A 239 -4.51 -16.08 15.71
N SER A 240 -4.82 -16.86 14.67
CA SER A 240 -5.03 -18.30 14.79
C SER A 240 -3.80 -19.01 15.36
N ARG A 241 -2.60 -18.70 14.88
CA ARG A 241 -1.34 -19.26 15.41
C ARG A 241 -1.06 -18.85 16.86
N ALA A 242 -1.51 -17.64 17.24
CA ALA A 242 -1.31 -17.13 18.60
C ALA A 242 -2.29 -17.74 19.61
N ILE A 243 -3.58 -17.75 19.30
CA ILE A 243 -4.67 -17.97 20.28
C ILE A 243 -5.70 -19.05 19.87
N GLY A 244 -5.54 -19.67 18.71
CA GLY A 244 -6.41 -20.78 18.27
C GLY A 244 -7.91 -20.45 18.34
N LYS A 245 -8.69 -21.31 18.95
CA LYS A 245 -10.16 -21.20 19.09
C LYS A 245 -10.66 -20.03 19.95
N GLN A 246 -9.79 -19.23 20.56
CA GLN A 246 -10.19 -17.96 21.15
C GLN A 246 -10.52 -16.91 20.06
N LEU A 247 -10.06 -17.15 18.82
CA LEU A 247 -10.39 -16.33 17.65
C LEU A 247 -11.69 -16.81 16.99
N THR A 248 -12.61 -15.88 16.77
CA THR A 248 -13.77 -16.06 15.89
C THR A 248 -13.67 -15.11 14.70
N CYS A 249 -13.67 -15.67 13.49
CA CYS A 249 -13.70 -14.94 12.24
C CYS A 249 -15.10 -14.96 11.64
N VAL A 250 -15.66 -13.79 11.34
CA VAL A 250 -16.94 -13.66 10.64
C VAL A 250 -16.65 -13.23 9.20
N PHE A 251 -17.02 -14.07 8.27
CA PHE A 251 -16.93 -13.82 6.82
C PHE A 251 -18.33 -13.56 6.26
N VAL A 252 -18.55 -12.35 5.74
CA VAL A 252 -19.83 -11.95 5.14
C VAL A 252 -19.79 -12.20 3.63
N ASP A 253 -20.51 -13.21 3.18
CA ASP A 253 -20.76 -13.46 1.75
C ASP A 253 -21.94 -12.60 1.28
N HIS A 254 -21.62 -11.42 0.81
CA HIS A 254 -22.59 -10.41 0.37
C HIS A 254 -23.02 -10.58 -1.10
N GLY A 255 -22.59 -11.63 -1.78
CA GLY A 255 -22.93 -11.89 -3.17
C GLY A 255 -22.21 -11.03 -4.22
N LEU A 256 -21.37 -10.07 -3.79
CA LEU A 256 -20.60 -9.19 -4.68
C LEU A 256 -19.12 -9.58 -4.72
N LEU A 257 -18.79 -10.79 -4.26
CA LEU A 257 -17.45 -11.37 -4.30
C LEU A 257 -17.11 -11.86 -5.72
N ARG A 258 -15.82 -12.06 -5.99
CA ARG A 258 -15.38 -12.77 -7.20
C ARG A 258 -15.95 -14.20 -7.22
N LYS A 259 -15.94 -14.79 -8.40
CA LYS A 259 -16.35 -16.20 -8.57
C LYS A 259 -15.55 -17.11 -7.63
N ASN A 260 -16.26 -17.95 -6.86
CA ASN A 260 -15.72 -18.92 -5.91
C ASN A 260 -14.89 -18.34 -4.75
N GLU A 261 -14.81 -17.02 -4.59
CA GLU A 261 -13.95 -16.38 -3.57
C GLU A 261 -14.34 -16.78 -2.15
N GLY A 262 -15.64 -16.88 -1.84
CA GLY A 262 -16.13 -17.33 -0.54
C GLY A 262 -15.69 -18.76 -0.22
N ASP A 263 -15.76 -19.65 -1.19
CA ASP A 263 -15.37 -21.06 -1.04
C ASP A 263 -13.84 -21.21 -0.88
N GLU A 264 -13.05 -20.38 -1.58
CA GLU A 264 -11.60 -20.31 -1.42
C GLU A 264 -11.21 -19.87 0.00
N VAL A 265 -11.88 -18.85 0.55
CA VAL A 265 -11.63 -18.38 1.91
C VAL A 265 -12.01 -19.46 2.94
N GLU A 266 -13.17 -20.09 2.77
CA GLU A 266 -13.64 -21.15 3.64
C GLU A 266 -12.73 -22.40 3.57
N SER A 267 -12.18 -22.74 2.41
CA SER A 267 -11.24 -23.85 2.29
C SER A 267 -9.94 -23.67 3.10
N VAL A 268 -9.56 -22.42 3.39
CA VAL A 268 -8.35 -22.10 4.14
C VAL A 268 -8.64 -21.87 5.63
N PHE A 269 -9.71 -21.17 5.96
CA PHE A 269 -10.03 -20.72 7.31
C PHE A 269 -11.24 -21.44 7.93
N GLY A 270 -11.98 -22.21 7.15
CA GLY A 270 -13.14 -22.97 7.59
C GLY A 270 -12.77 -24.20 8.44
N PRO A 271 -13.79 -24.99 8.85
CA PRO A 271 -13.58 -26.14 9.74
C PRO A 271 -12.59 -27.18 9.26
N ASP A 272 -12.52 -27.38 7.94
CA ASP A 272 -11.59 -28.33 7.29
C ASP A 272 -10.29 -27.64 6.80
N GLY A 273 -10.12 -26.37 7.12
CA GLY A 273 -8.98 -25.56 6.73
C GLY A 273 -7.74 -25.81 7.61
N GLN A 274 -6.64 -25.15 7.23
CA GLN A 274 -5.35 -25.35 7.92
C GLN A 274 -5.17 -24.52 9.20
N PHE A 275 -6.09 -23.58 9.47
CA PHE A 275 -6.00 -22.68 10.62
C PHE A 275 -7.00 -23.06 11.73
N ASP A 276 -6.50 -23.18 12.96
CA ASP A 276 -7.33 -23.48 14.14
C ASP A 276 -8.01 -22.20 14.64
N LEU A 277 -9.27 -21.98 14.24
CA LEU A 277 -10.10 -20.83 14.62
C LEU A 277 -11.60 -21.18 14.52
N ASN A 278 -12.47 -20.34 15.04
CA ASN A 278 -13.90 -20.44 14.78
C ASN A 278 -14.24 -19.62 13.54
N PHE A 279 -14.78 -20.26 12.51
CA PHE A 279 -15.16 -19.62 11.27
C PHE A 279 -16.67 -19.59 11.10
N ILE A 280 -17.21 -18.40 10.81
CA ILE A 280 -18.64 -18.19 10.56
C ILE A 280 -18.78 -17.53 9.20
N ARG A 281 -19.37 -18.25 8.22
CA ARG A 281 -19.76 -17.69 6.93
C ARG A 281 -21.22 -17.29 6.98
N VAL A 282 -21.50 -16.01 6.77
CA VAL A 282 -22.85 -15.46 6.73
C VAL A 282 -23.25 -15.25 5.29
N ASN A 283 -24.22 -16.01 4.78
CA ASN A 283 -24.80 -15.76 3.46
C ASN A 283 -25.80 -14.59 3.56
N ALA A 284 -25.41 -13.43 3.06
CA ALA A 284 -26.20 -12.22 3.06
C ALA A 284 -26.61 -11.76 1.64
N GLN A 285 -26.38 -12.58 0.59
CA GLN A 285 -26.51 -12.20 -0.82
C GLN A 285 -27.88 -11.60 -1.16
N GLU A 286 -28.97 -12.27 -0.78
CA GLU A 286 -30.33 -11.77 -1.07
C GLU A 286 -30.61 -10.42 -0.39
N ARG A 287 -30.08 -10.23 0.82
CA ARG A 287 -30.21 -9.00 1.59
C ARG A 287 -29.54 -7.83 0.90
N TYR A 288 -28.33 -8.03 0.36
CA TYR A 288 -27.61 -7.02 -0.41
C TYR A 288 -28.31 -6.70 -1.73
N TYR A 289 -28.75 -7.72 -2.49
CA TYR A 289 -29.48 -7.49 -3.73
C TYR A 289 -30.79 -6.73 -3.51
N ALA A 290 -31.51 -7.03 -2.44
CA ALA A 290 -32.74 -6.29 -2.10
C ALA A 290 -32.46 -4.82 -1.77
N LYS A 291 -31.36 -4.52 -1.08
CA LYS A 291 -30.96 -3.14 -0.75
C LYS A 291 -30.43 -2.35 -1.95
N LEU A 292 -29.83 -3.01 -2.92
CA LEU A 292 -29.26 -2.40 -4.11
C LEU A 292 -30.26 -2.30 -5.27
N ALA A 293 -31.46 -2.86 -5.14
CA ALA A 293 -32.50 -2.82 -6.17
C ALA A 293 -32.84 -1.36 -6.52
N GLY A 294 -32.74 -1.01 -7.80
CA GLY A 294 -33.00 0.34 -8.32
C GLY A 294 -31.92 1.37 -8.01
N VAL A 295 -30.84 1.01 -7.31
CA VAL A 295 -29.75 1.93 -6.97
C VAL A 295 -28.73 1.97 -8.12
N THR A 296 -28.55 3.13 -8.72
CA THR A 296 -27.65 3.33 -9.88
C THR A 296 -26.49 4.28 -9.59
N GLU A 297 -26.59 5.06 -8.53
CA GLU A 297 -25.62 6.09 -8.18
C GLU A 297 -24.45 5.46 -7.41
N PRO A 298 -23.16 5.64 -7.86
CA PRO A 298 -22.01 4.95 -7.32
C PRO A 298 -21.79 5.14 -5.82
N GLU A 299 -21.92 6.38 -5.33
CA GLU A 299 -21.71 6.69 -3.93
C GLU A 299 -22.80 6.08 -3.02
N GLN A 300 -24.04 6.03 -3.51
CA GLN A 300 -25.11 5.34 -2.78
C GLN A 300 -24.88 3.85 -2.70
N LYS A 301 -24.39 3.20 -3.78
CA LYS A 301 -24.01 1.79 -3.73
C LYS A 301 -22.93 1.53 -2.67
N ARG A 302 -21.87 2.32 -2.68
CA ARG A 302 -20.77 2.22 -1.71
C ARG A 302 -21.28 2.33 -0.27
N LYS A 303 -22.13 3.32 -0.02
CA LYS A 303 -22.70 3.57 1.30
C LYS A 303 -23.59 2.41 1.76
N ILE A 304 -24.50 1.94 0.90
CA ILE A 304 -25.41 0.82 1.21
C ILE A 304 -24.61 -0.45 1.52
N ILE A 305 -23.61 -0.76 0.68
CA ILE A 305 -22.79 -1.97 0.85
C ILE A 305 -21.99 -1.90 2.17
N GLY A 306 -21.40 -0.75 2.47
CA GLY A 306 -20.65 -0.55 3.71
C GLY A 306 -21.53 -0.62 4.96
N GLU A 307 -22.66 0.10 4.97
CA GLU A 307 -23.61 0.08 6.10
C GLU A 307 -24.17 -1.32 6.35
N GLU A 308 -24.50 -2.04 5.28
CA GLU A 308 -25.08 -3.38 5.41
C GLU A 308 -24.06 -4.41 5.92
N PHE A 309 -22.78 -4.27 5.52
CA PHE A 309 -21.69 -5.07 6.07
C PHE A 309 -21.60 -4.93 7.60
N ILE A 310 -21.64 -3.69 8.07
CA ILE A 310 -21.59 -3.38 9.49
C ILE A 310 -22.77 -4.03 10.22
N ARG A 311 -24.00 -3.89 9.71
CA ARG A 311 -25.21 -4.46 10.31
C ARG A 311 -25.16 -5.98 10.42
N VAL A 312 -24.74 -6.64 9.33
CA VAL A 312 -24.61 -8.12 9.33
C VAL A 312 -23.55 -8.55 10.36
N PHE A 313 -22.42 -7.86 10.38
CA PHE A 313 -21.36 -8.15 11.33
C PHE A 313 -21.81 -7.97 12.79
N GLU A 314 -22.54 -6.90 13.09
CA GLU A 314 -23.15 -6.62 14.40
C GLU A 314 -24.13 -7.71 14.84
N GLU A 315 -25.00 -8.15 13.93
CA GLU A 315 -25.97 -9.20 14.21
C GLU A 315 -25.26 -10.51 14.58
N GLU A 316 -24.18 -10.85 13.89
CA GLU A 316 -23.38 -12.04 14.21
C GLU A 316 -22.59 -11.86 15.51
N ALA A 317 -21.99 -10.70 15.74
CA ALA A 317 -21.29 -10.40 16.99
C ALA A 317 -22.20 -10.56 18.23
N LYS A 318 -23.47 -10.12 18.13
CA LYS A 318 -24.48 -10.32 19.19
C LYS A 318 -24.77 -11.79 19.45
N LYS A 319 -24.79 -12.65 18.42
CA LYS A 319 -24.99 -14.11 18.58
C LYS A 319 -23.79 -14.79 19.25
N ILE A 320 -22.58 -14.32 18.93
CA ILE A 320 -21.32 -14.82 19.51
C ILE A 320 -21.25 -14.49 21.01
N GLY A 321 -21.82 -13.36 21.41
CA GLY A 321 -21.85 -12.88 22.79
C GLY A 321 -20.61 -12.06 23.15
N ALA A 322 -20.21 -12.09 24.44
CA ALA A 322 -19.12 -11.26 24.92
C ALA A 322 -17.79 -11.63 24.28
N VAL A 323 -17.13 -10.63 23.69
CA VAL A 323 -15.76 -10.69 23.18
C VAL A 323 -14.93 -9.61 23.86
N ASP A 324 -13.65 -9.89 24.09
CA ASP A 324 -12.77 -8.98 24.81
C ASP A 324 -12.05 -8.02 23.86
N PHE A 325 -11.77 -8.47 22.63
CA PHE A 325 -10.98 -7.72 21.65
C PHE A 325 -11.61 -7.79 20.25
N LEU A 326 -11.54 -6.68 19.53
CA LEU A 326 -11.77 -6.65 18.09
C LEU A 326 -10.42 -6.64 17.38
N ALA A 327 -10.26 -7.45 16.32
CA ALA A 327 -9.06 -7.42 15.49
C ALA A 327 -9.33 -6.76 14.14
N GLN A 328 -8.33 -6.06 13.60
CA GLN A 328 -8.38 -5.38 12.31
C GLN A 328 -7.10 -5.63 11.52
N GLY A 329 -7.24 -5.68 10.20
CA GLY A 329 -6.14 -5.83 9.25
C GLY A 329 -5.52 -4.49 8.81
N THR A 330 -5.51 -3.46 9.66
CA THR A 330 -4.88 -2.16 9.39
C THR A 330 -3.40 -2.34 9.08
N ILE A 331 -2.91 -1.71 8.03
CA ILE A 331 -1.51 -1.73 7.61
C ILE A 331 -0.85 -0.36 7.74
N TYR A 332 0.48 -0.29 7.62
CA TYR A 332 1.23 0.94 7.88
C TYR A 332 0.85 2.13 6.98
N PRO A 333 0.58 2.00 5.68
CA PRO A 333 0.07 3.08 4.85
C PRO A 333 -1.23 3.70 5.39
N ASP A 334 -2.19 2.89 5.86
CA ASP A 334 -3.45 3.38 6.44
C ASP A 334 -3.20 4.27 7.66
N VAL A 335 -2.20 3.91 8.47
CA VAL A 335 -1.78 4.68 9.65
C VAL A 335 -1.19 6.03 9.26
N VAL A 336 -0.35 6.06 8.23
CA VAL A 336 0.30 7.30 7.75
C VAL A 336 -0.73 8.24 7.13
N GLU A 337 -1.62 7.73 6.26
CA GLU A 337 -2.66 8.52 5.58
C GLU A 337 -3.68 9.12 6.56
N SER A 338 -3.97 8.42 7.65
CA SER A 338 -4.86 8.94 8.69
C SER A 338 -4.25 10.08 9.54
N GLY A 339 -3.01 10.49 9.27
CA GLY A 339 -2.29 11.55 9.99
C GLY A 339 -1.82 11.14 11.39
N LEU A 340 -1.68 9.84 11.63
CA LEU A 340 -1.67 9.24 12.95
C LEU A 340 -0.32 8.68 13.39
N GLY A 341 0.74 9.41 13.17
CA GLY A 341 1.98 9.23 13.93
C GLY A 341 1.95 9.78 15.37
N GLY A 342 0.79 10.18 15.92
CA GLY A 342 0.63 10.80 17.23
C GLY A 342 -0.64 10.36 17.97
N GLU A 343 -0.88 10.87 19.17
CA GLU A 343 -2.00 10.54 20.08
C GLU A 343 -3.42 10.60 19.44
N SER A 344 -3.58 11.31 18.32
CA SER A 344 -4.81 11.28 17.52
C SER A 344 -5.14 9.91 16.90
N ALA A 345 -4.18 8.99 16.82
CA ALA A 345 -4.37 7.64 16.26
C ALA A 345 -5.42 6.83 17.01
N VAL A 346 -5.47 6.98 18.33
CA VAL A 346 -6.41 6.24 19.18
C VAL A 346 -7.85 6.67 18.94
N ILE A 347 -8.07 7.98 18.68
CA ILE A 347 -9.43 8.53 18.53
C ILE A 347 -10.01 8.22 17.13
N LYS A 348 -9.18 8.17 16.07
CA LYS A 348 -9.65 7.84 14.71
C LYS A 348 -9.68 6.34 14.41
N SER A 349 -8.94 5.51 15.14
CA SER A 349 -9.08 4.04 15.03
C SER A 349 -10.50 3.58 15.47
N HIS A 350 -11.14 4.31 16.37
CA HIS A 350 -12.57 4.14 16.66
C HIS A 350 -13.49 4.61 15.52
N HIS A 351 -13.01 5.46 14.60
CA HIS A 351 -13.78 6.00 13.48
C HIS A 351 -13.50 5.34 12.13
N ASN A 352 -12.38 4.62 11.95
CA ASN A 352 -12.13 3.82 10.74
C ASN A 352 -12.92 2.51 10.70
N VAL A 353 -13.45 2.09 11.84
CA VAL A 353 -14.60 1.18 11.91
C VAL A 353 -15.85 2.09 11.92
N GLY A 354 -16.05 2.82 10.83
CA GLY A 354 -17.19 3.69 10.67
C GLY A 354 -18.47 2.89 10.92
N GLY A 355 -19.03 3.03 12.13
CA GLY A 355 -20.29 2.41 12.51
C GLY A 355 -20.21 1.09 13.27
N LEU A 356 -19.10 0.73 13.92
CA LEU A 356 -19.23 -0.25 15.01
C LEU A 356 -20.11 0.35 16.09
N PRO A 357 -21.15 -0.38 16.52
CA PRO A 357 -22.13 0.17 17.44
C PRO A 357 -21.55 0.36 18.83
N ASP A 358 -22.12 1.29 19.56
CA ASP A 358 -21.91 1.51 20.99
C ASP A 358 -22.26 0.29 21.88
N TYR A 359 -22.53 -0.87 21.27
CA TYR A 359 -23.05 -2.07 21.94
C TYR A 359 -22.02 -3.18 22.18
N VAL A 360 -20.84 -3.11 21.58
CA VAL A 360 -19.79 -4.12 21.83
C VAL A 360 -18.72 -3.48 22.70
N ASP A 361 -18.83 -3.71 24.01
CA ASP A 361 -17.79 -3.35 24.99
C ASP A 361 -16.59 -4.29 24.81
N PHE A 362 -15.67 -3.96 23.89
CA PHE A 362 -14.36 -4.61 23.86
C PHE A 362 -13.32 -3.74 24.57
N LYS A 363 -12.38 -4.41 25.19
CA LYS A 363 -11.30 -3.76 25.95
C LYS A 363 -10.39 -2.93 25.06
N GLU A 364 -10.06 -3.46 23.86
CA GLU A 364 -9.10 -2.85 22.94
C GLU A 364 -9.21 -3.45 21.54
N ILE A 365 -8.69 -2.71 20.54
CA ILE A 365 -8.50 -3.18 19.16
C ILE A 365 -7.11 -3.77 19.01
N ILE A 366 -7.02 -4.93 18.35
CA ILE A 366 -5.75 -5.60 18.00
C ILE A 366 -5.48 -5.39 16.52
N GLU A 367 -4.39 -4.73 16.18
CA GLU A 367 -3.96 -4.45 14.82
C GLU A 367 -2.58 -5.08 14.56
N PRO A 368 -2.52 -6.38 14.25
CA PRO A 368 -1.25 -7.09 14.18
C PRO A 368 -0.37 -6.66 13.03
N LEU A 369 -0.93 -6.04 11.99
CA LEU A 369 -0.23 -5.64 10.76
C LEU A 369 0.08 -4.14 10.69
N ARG A 370 -0.27 -3.37 11.74
CA ARG A 370 -0.18 -1.91 11.78
C ARG A 370 1.18 -1.33 11.35
N ASN A 371 2.24 -2.09 11.52
CA ASN A 371 3.61 -1.67 11.23
C ASN A 371 4.15 -2.22 9.90
N LEU A 372 3.34 -2.91 9.11
CA LEU A 372 3.78 -3.55 7.85
C LEU A 372 3.30 -2.78 6.63
N PHE A 373 4.18 -2.68 5.63
CA PHE A 373 3.78 -2.36 4.26
C PHE A 373 3.12 -3.56 3.58
N LYS A 374 2.39 -3.31 2.49
CA LYS A 374 1.63 -4.35 1.79
C LYS A 374 2.46 -5.54 1.31
N ASP A 375 3.67 -5.29 0.84
CA ASP A 375 4.61 -6.34 0.42
C ASP A 375 5.16 -7.15 1.60
N GLU A 376 5.34 -6.51 2.76
CA GLU A 376 5.71 -7.19 4.01
C GLU A 376 4.56 -8.07 4.53
N VAL A 377 3.30 -7.59 4.44
CA VAL A 377 2.12 -8.38 4.76
C VAL A 377 2.05 -9.65 3.91
N ARG A 378 2.32 -9.54 2.61
CA ARG A 378 2.36 -10.72 1.72
C ARG A 378 3.44 -11.71 2.13
N LYS A 379 4.65 -11.22 2.43
CA LYS A 379 5.74 -12.07 2.93
C LYS A 379 5.37 -12.76 4.26
N ALA A 380 4.78 -12.03 5.20
CA ALA A 380 4.27 -12.61 6.46
C ALA A 380 3.19 -13.67 6.20
N GLY A 381 2.32 -13.45 5.20
CA GLY A 381 1.32 -14.43 4.78
C GLY A 381 1.93 -15.74 4.28
N LEU A 382 3.01 -15.65 3.49
CA LEU A 382 3.76 -16.83 3.05
C LEU A 382 4.43 -17.58 4.22
N GLU A 383 5.05 -16.86 5.15
CA GLU A 383 5.63 -17.44 6.38
C GLU A 383 4.59 -18.18 7.24
N LEU A 384 3.35 -17.69 7.24
CA LEU A 384 2.22 -18.35 7.91
C LEU A 384 1.69 -19.57 7.14
N GLY A 385 2.15 -19.81 5.91
CA GLY A 385 1.68 -20.89 5.04
C GLY A 385 0.33 -20.60 4.38
N ILE A 386 -0.11 -19.35 4.32
CA ILE A 386 -1.31 -18.98 3.56
C ILE A 386 -1.05 -19.24 2.06
N PRO A 387 -1.99 -19.88 1.35
CA PRO A 387 -1.80 -20.18 -0.07
C PRO A 387 -1.49 -18.96 -0.93
N GLU A 388 -0.58 -19.10 -1.90
CA GLU A 388 -0.14 -18.00 -2.76
C GLU A 388 -1.28 -17.29 -3.51
N ASN A 389 -2.31 -18.02 -3.92
CA ASN A 389 -3.49 -17.44 -4.59
C ASN A 389 -4.29 -16.50 -3.70
N LEU A 390 -4.21 -16.64 -2.37
CA LEU A 390 -4.79 -15.69 -1.42
C LEU A 390 -3.81 -14.53 -1.15
N VAL A 391 -2.53 -14.83 -0.92
CA VAL A 391 -1.50 -13.83 -0.59
C VAL A 391 -1.27 -12.84 -1.74
N PHE A 392 -1.26 -13.33 -2.98
CA PHE A 392 -1.04 -12.50 -4.17
C PHE A 392 -2.31 -12.16 -4.94
N ARG A 393 -3.45 -12.30 -4.27
CA ARG A 393 -4.73 -11.91 -4.85
C ARG A 393 -4.70 -10.46 -5.32
N GLN A 394 -5.28 -10.21 -6.50
CA GLN A 394 -5.44 -8.87 -7.05
C GLN A 394 -6.21 -7.96 -6.09
N PRO A 395 -5.89 -6.65 -6.03
CA PRO A 395 -6.67 -5.69 -5.25
C PRO A 395 -8.17 -5.83 -5.54
N PHE A 396 -8.97 -5.73 -4.50
CA PHE A 396 -10.41 -5.84 -4.61
C PHE A 396 -11.06 -4.75 -3.75
N PRO A 397 -11.92 -3.92 -4.32
CA PRO A 397 -12.51 -2.82 -3.59
C PRO A 397 -13.48 -3.31 -2.51
N GLY A 398 -13.63 -2.56 -1.42
CA GLY A 398 -14.56 -2.89 -0.34
C GLY A 398 -15.99 -3.17 -0.81
N PRO A 399 -16.57 -2.38 -1.75
CA PRO A 399 -17.89 -2.67 -2.32
C PRO A 399 -17.94 -3.88 -3.28
N GLY A 400 -16.84 -4.57 -3.50
CA GLY A 400 -16.78 -5.74 -4.37
C GLY A 400 -17.14 -5.43 -5.82
N LEU A 401 -17.81 -6.37 -6.46
CA LEU A 401 -18.27 -6.22 -7.85
C LEU A 401 -19.36 -5.16 -8.01
N GLY A 402 -19.94 -4.64 -6.92
CA GLY A 402 -20.98 -3.62 -6.99
C GLY A 402 -20.54 -2.35 -7.72
N ILE A 403 -19.26 -1.98 -7.68
CA ILE A 403 -18.68 -0.83 -8.39
C ILE A 403 -18.02 -1.21 -9.72
N ARG A 404 -18.09 -2.47 -10.11
CA ARG A 404 -17.70 -2.97 -11.45
C ARG A 404 -18.90 -3.25 -12.35
N ILE A 405 -20.09 -2.91 -11.88
CA ILE A 405 -21.34 -2.96 -12.63
C ILE A 405 -21.90 -1.55 -12.72
N ILE A 406 -21.78 -0.91 -13.87
CA ILE A 406 -22.33 0.42 -14.10
C ILE A 406 -23.85 0.36 -14.03
N GLY A 407 -24.44 1.23 -13.20
CA GLY A 407 -25.88 1.26 -12.97
C GLY A 407 -26.35 0.25 -11.92
N GLU A 408 -27.60 -0.22 -12.03
CA GLU A 408 -28.23 -1.13 -11.08
C GLU A 408 -27.50 -2.46 -10.98
N VAL A 409 -27.30 -2.94 -9.76
CA VAL A 409 -26.70 -4.25 -9.44
C VAL A 409 -27.80 -5.30 -9.32
N THR A 410 -27.69 -6.37 -10.11
CA THR A 410 -28.60 -7.54 -10.04
C THR A 410 -27.79 -8.83 -9.97
N ALA A 411 -28.38 -9.91 -9.46
CA ALA A 411 -27.73 -11.22 -9.40
C ALA A 411 -27.28 -11.72 -10.78
N GLU A 412 -28.05 -11.44 -11.85
CA GLU A 412 -27.66 -11.77 -13.22
C GLU A 412 -26.41 -11.02 -13.67
N LYS A 413 -26.36 -9.70 -13.45
CA LYS A 413 -25.21 -8.87 -13.83
C LYS A 413 -23.97 -9.23 -13.03
N VAL A 414 -24.13 -9.54 -11.74
CA VAL A 414 -23.02 -10.01 -10.91
C VAL A 414 -22.45 -11.31 -11.46
N ARG A 415 -23.29 -12.30 -11.83
CA ARG A 415 -22.83 -13.55 -12.43
C ARG A 415 -22.05 -13.31 -13.73
N ILE A 416 -22.54 -12.41 -14.60
CA ILE A 416 -21.83 -12.04 -15.84
C ILE A 416 -20.42 -11.52 -15.54
N VAL A 417 -20.29 -10.60 -14.59
CA VAL A 417 -18.98 -10.04 -14.20
C VAL A 417 -18.10 -11.09 -13.54
N GLN A 418 -18.65 -11.94 -12.67
CA GLN A 418 -17.91 -13.04 -12.04
C GLN A 418 -17.32 -13.98 -13.08
N ASP A 419 -18.10 -14.41 -14.05
CA ASP A 419 -17.64 -15.33 -15.09
C ASP A 419 -16.62 -14.66 -16.02
N ALA A 420 -16.88 -13.43 -16.47
CA ALA A 420 -15.95 -12.68 -17.33
C ALA A 420 -14.62 -12.37 -16.62
N ASP A 421 -14.67 -11.95 -15.37
CA ASP A 421 -13.48 -11.66 -14.55
C ASP A 421 -12.65 -12.92 -14.28
N ALA A 422 -13.30 -14.04 -14.02
CA ALA A 422 -12.62 -15.34 -13.82
C ALA A 422 -11.86 -15.76 -15.07
N ILE A 423 -12.48 -15.67 -16.25
CA ILE A 423 -11.84 -15.97 -17.54
C ILE A 423 -10.64 -15.03 -17.77
N TYR A 424 -10.83 -13.74 -17.53
CA TYR A 424 -9.77 -12.75 -17.74
C TYR A 424 -8.57 -13.02 -16.84
N ARG A 425 -8.79 -13.23 -15.55
CA ARG A 425 -7.73 -13.54 -14.59
C ARG A 425 -7.00 -14.84 -14.93
N GLU A 426 -7.73 -15.87 -15.38
CA GLU A 426 -7.15 -17.14 -15.79
C GLU A 426 -6.22 -16.99 -17.00
N GLU A 427 -6.63 -16.26 -18.04
CA GLU A 427 -5.82 -16.08 -19.24
C GLU A 427 -4.60 -15.16 -18.98
N ILE A 428 -4.74 -14.13 -18.15
CA ILE A 428 -3.60 -13.32 -17.70
C ILE A 428 -2.56 -14.17 -16.96
N ALA A 429 -3.02 -15.05 -16.07
CA ALA A 429 -2.13 -15.95 -15.34
C ALA A 429 -1.44 -16.97 -16.27
N LYS A 430 -2.15 -17.55 -17.23
CA LYS A 430 -1.58 -18.46 -18.25
C LYS A 430 -0.51 -17.77 -19.11
N ALA A 431 -0.70 -16.48 -19.37
CA ALA A 431 0.28 -15.66 -20.10
C ALA A 431 1.48 -15.23 -19.23
N GLY A 432 1.51 -15.55 -17.94
CA GLY A 432 2.58 -15.17 -17.00
C GLY A 432 2.60 -13.66 -16.68
N LEU A 433 1.47 -12.97 -16.85
CA LEU A 433 1.36 -11.51 -16.66
C LEU A 433 0.76 -11.13 -15.29
N ASP A 434 0.29 -12.08 -14.51
CA ASP A 434 -0.42 -11.88 -13.25
C ASP A 434 0.41 -11.19 -12.16
N ARG A 435 1.74 -11.27 -12.24
CA ARG A 435 2.69 -10.62 -11.30
C ARG A 435 3.25 -9.30 -11.82
N SER A 436 3.17 -9.05 -13.12
CA SER A 436 3.70 -7.85 -13.76
C SER A 436 2.68 -6.72 -13.89
N ILE A 437 1.39 -7.04 -13.97
CA ILE A 437 0.31 -6.06 -14.06
C ILE A 437 -0.17 -5.69 -12.65
N GLY A 438 -0.22 -4.39 -12.35
CA GLY A 438 -0.58 -3.88 -11.01
C GLY A 438 -2.01 -4.23 -10.60
N GLN A 439 -2.97 -4.00 -11.48
CA GLN A 439 -4.38 -4.37 -11.26
C GLN A 439 -5.07 -4.67 -12.59
N TYR A 440 -5.89 -5.71 -12.61
CA TYR A 440 -6.72 -6.06 -13.78
C TYR A 440 -8.03 -6.72 -13.36
N PHE A 441 -9.10 -6.44 -14.09
CA PHE A 441 -10.44 -6.93 -13.82
C PHE A 441 -11.37 -6.76 -15.02
N ALA A 442 -12.53 -7.41 -14.97
CA ALA A 442 -13.65 -7.19 -15.89
C ALA A 442 -14.75 -6.35 -15.21
N ALA A 443 -15.40 -5.49 -15.99
CA ALA A 443 -16.53 -4.67 -15.56
C ALA A 443 -17.69 -4.75 -16.57
N LEU A 444 -18.92 -4.59 -16.09
CA LEU A 444 -20.11 -4.54 -16.93
C LEU A 444 -20.49 -3.09 -17.21
N THR A 445 -20.48 -2.70 -18.49
CA THR A 445 -20.71 -1.31 -18.90
C THR A 445 -22.18 -0.89 -18.88
N ASN A 446 -23.12 -1.81 -18.64
CA ASN A 446 -24.56 -1.63 -18.83
C ASN A 446 -24.98 -1.28 -20.28
N MET A 447 -24.03 -1.11 -21.19
CA MET A 447 -24.30 -0.94 -22.62
C MET A 447 -24.77 -2.25 -23.23
N ARG A 448 -25.81 -2.17 -24.05
CA ARG A 448 -26.25 -3.29 -24.87
C ARG A 448 -26.01 -3.01 -26.35
N SER A 449 -25.67 -4.02 -27.09
CA SER A 449 -25.44 -3.90 -28.53
C SER A 449 -26.04 -5.07 -29.30
N VAL A 450 -26.31 -4.83 -30.58
CA VAL A 450 -26.73 -5.88 -31.50
C VAL A 450 -25.54 -6.77 -31.83
N GLY A 451 -25.74 -8.08 -31.75
CA GLY A 451 -24.81 -9.11 -32.19
C GLY A 451 -25.50 -10.10 -33.12
N VAL A 452 -24.73 -10.96 -33.74
CA VAL A 452 -25.19 -12.12 -34.49
C VAL A 452 -24.45 -13.33 -33.94
N MET A 453 -25.18 -14.24 -33.33
CA MET A 453 -24.64 -15.47 -32.74
C MET A 453 -25.41 -16.67 -33.26
N GLY A 454 -24.71 -17.49 -34.03
CA GLY A 454 -25.43 -18.45 -34.88
C GLY A 454 -26.38 -17.71 -35.81
N ASP A 455 -27.28 -18.07 -36.47
CA ASP A 455 -28.12 -17.31 -37.42
C ASP A 455 -29.14 -16.35 -36.75
N GLU A 456 -29.00 -16.07 -35.44
CA GLU A 456 -29.93 -15.23 -34.68
C GLU A 456 -29.28 -13.88 -34.29
N ARG A 457 -30.11 -12.81 -34.27
CA ARG A 457 -29.73 -11.52 -33.71
C ARG A 457 -29.86 -11.55 -32.20
N THR A 458 -28.81 -11.09 -31.53
CA THR A 458 -28.80 -10.89 -30.08
C THR A 458 -28.78 -9.42 -29.74
N TYR A 459 -29.23 -9.07 -28.51
CA TYR A 459 -29.14 -7.72 -27.95
C TYR A 459 -28.69 -7.86 -26.52
N ASP A 460 -27.36 -8.00 -26.36
CA ASP A 460 -26.71 -8.40 -25.12
C ASP A 460 -25.73 -7.33 -24.62
N TYR A 461 -25.18 -7.56 -23.43
CA TYR A 461 -24.28 -6.64 -22.76
C TYR A 461 -22.88 -6.60 -23.40
N ALA A 462 -22.20 -5.47 -23.16
CA ALA A 462 -20.78 -5.30 -23.40
C ALA A 462 -20.00 -5.33 -22.08
N VAL A 463 -18.95 -6.13 -22.05
CA VAL A 463 -17.98 -6.21 -20.95
C VAL A 463 -16.76 -5.35 -21.29
N ALA A 464 -16.27 -4.57 -20.34
CA ALA A 464 -15.00 -3.86 -20.41
C ALA A 464 -13.93 -4.61 -19.62
N LEU A 465 -12.77 -4.80 -20.24
CA LEU A 465 -11.56 -5.28 -19.58
C LEU A 465 -10.70 -4.08 -19.21
N ARG A 466 -10.24 -4.05 -17.98
CA ARG A 466 -9.33 -3.04 -17.44
C ARG A 466 -8.06 -3.70 -16.97
N ALA A 467 -6.90 -3.16 -17.34
CA ALA A 467 -5.61 -3.50 -16.75
C ALA A 467 -4.73 -2.27 -16.68
N VAL A 468 -4.07 -2.07 -15.54
CA VAL A 468 -3.24 -0.90 -15.30
C VAL A 468 -1.94 -1.25 -14.60
N ASN A 469 -0.90 -0.52 -14.96
CA ASN A 469 0.35 -0.46 -14.23
C ASN A 469 0.37 0.80 -13.37
N THR A 470 0.70 0.64 -12.12
CA THR A 470 0.75 1.73 -11.14
C THR A 470 1.79 1.42 -10.06
N VAL A 471 2.36 2.46 -9.48
CA VAL A 471 3.31 2.35 -8.36
C VAL A 471 2.63 2.66 -7.04
N ASP A 472 1.78 3.67 -7.03
CA ASP A 472 1.20 4.27 -5.82
C ASP A 472 -0.33 4.43 -5.86
N PHE A 473 -0.97 3.95 -6.91
CA PHE A 473 -2.41 4.13 -7.20
C PHE A 473 -2.86 5.60 -7.38
N MET A 474 -1.95 6.57 -7.25
CA MET A 474 -2.23 7.99 -7.55
C MET A 474 -2.29 8.21 -9.06
N THR A 475 -1.33 7.62 -9.77
CA THR A 475 -1.26 7.59 -11.22
C THR A 475 -1.27 6.16 -11.74
N ALA A 476 -1.83 5.95 -12.91
CA ALA A 476 -1.84 4.63 -13.55
C ALA A 476 -1.87 4.78 -15.07
N GLU A 477 -1.20 3.87 -15.75
CA GLU A 477 -1.23 3.73 -17.21
C GLU A 477 -1.87 2.40 -17.58
N ALA A 478 -2.55 2.36 -18.73
CA ALA A 478 -3.09 1.11 -19.23
C ALA A 478 -1.94 0.12 -19.49
N ALA A 479 -2.10 -1.12 -19.02
CA ALA A 479 -1.10 -2.16 -19.23
C ALA A 479 -1.12 -2.63 -20.70
N GLU A 480 0.05 -2.86 -21.27
CA GLU A 480 0.17 -3.50 -22.57
C GLU A 480 -0.03 -5.02 -22.42
N ILE A 481 -1.17 -5.52 -22.89
CA ILE A 481 -1.45 -6.95 -22.95
C ILE A 481 -1.29 -7.41 -24.39
N PRO A 482 -0.56 -8.51 -24.67
CA PRO A 482 -0.46 -9.07 -26.01
C PRO A 482 -1.83 -9.27 -26.65
N PHE A 483 -1.98 -8.84 -27.90
CA PHE A 483 -3.29 -8.84 -28.58
C PHE A 483 -3.91 -10.26 -28.67
N GLU A 484 -3.09 -11.29 -28.86
CA GLU A 484 -3.52 -12.68 -28.86
C GLU A 484 -4.14 -13.13 -27.52
N VAL A 485 -3.63 -12.60 -26.38
CA VAL A 485 -4.22 -12.86 -25.06
C VAL A 485 -5.61 -12.22 -24.97
N LEU A 486 -5.73 -10.95 -25.38
CA LEU A 486 -7.01 -10.24 -25.42
C LEU A 486 -8.02 -10.92 -26.35
N GLN A 487 -7.57 -11.42 -27.52
CA GLN A 487 -8.44 -12.18 -28.42
C GLN A 487 -8.91 -13.49 -27.79
N THR A 488 -8.05 -14.21 -27.07
CA THR A 488 -8.43 -15.43 -26.35
C THR A 488 -9.43 -15.13 -25.25
N VAL A 489 -9.20 -14.10 -24.44
CA VAL A 489 -10.14 -13.63 -23.41
C VAL A 489 -11.49 -13.29 -24.01
N MET A 490 -11.50 -12.46 -25.06
CA MET A 490 -12.73 -12.08 -25.77
C MET A 490 -13.49 -13.32 -26.30
N SER A 491 -12.78 -14.22 -26.98
CA SER A 491 -13.41 -15.44 -27.53
C SER A 491 -14.02 -16.30 -26.44
N ARG A 492 -13.33 -16.49 -25.32
CA ARG A 492 -13.84 -17.25 -24.18
C ARG A 492 -15.05 -16.56 -23.53
N ILE A 493 -14.99 -15.26 -23.29
CA ILE A 493 -16.12 -14.51 -22.70
C ILE A 493 -17.37 -14.64 -23.58
N ILE A 494 -17.24 -14.42 -24.89
CA ILE A 494 -18.38 -14.52 -25.80
C ILE A 494 -19.00 -15.93 -25.85
N ASN A 495 -18.17 -16.97 -25.75
CA ASN A 495 -18.64 -18.35 -25.86
C ASN A 495 -19.10 -18.94 -24.51
N GLU A 496 -18.50 -18.54 -23.40
CA GLU A 496 -18.74 -19.13 -22.08
C GLU A 496 -19.70 -18.30 -21.20
N VAL A 497 -19.80 -16.97 -21.42
CA VAL A 497 -20.60 -16.07 -20.60
C VAL A 497 -21.89 -15.69 -21.33
N ARG A 498 -23.03 -16.20 -20.86
CA ARG A 498 -24.32 -15.87 -21.44
C ARG A 498 -24.70 -14.41 -21.20
N GLY A 499 -25.27 -13.76 -22.22
CA GLY A 499 -25.74 -12.38 -22.15
C GLY A 499 -24.69 -11.36 -22.49
N VAL A 500 -23.54 -11.77 -23.05
CA VAL A 500 -22.46 -10.90 -23.53
C VAL A 500 -22.18 -11.16 -25.00
N ASN A 501 -22.18 -10.11 -25.82
CA ASN A 501 -21.87 -10.19 -27.25
C ASN A 501 -20.76 -9.21 -27.68
N ARG A 502 -20.14 -8.48 -26.73
CA ARG A 502 -19.09 -7.51 -27.03
C ARG A 502 -18.13 -7.36 -25.87
N VAL A 503 -16.84 -7.20 -26.19
CA VAL A 503 -15.77 -6.98 -25.22
C VAL A 503 -14.96 -5.77 -25.65
N PHE A 504 -14.68 -4.85 -24.71
CA PHE A 504 -13.82 -3.68 -24.87
C PHE A 504 -12.58 -3.81 -24.00
N TYR A 505 -11.51 -3.12 -24.38
CA TYR A 505 -10.34 -2.91 -23.53
C TYR A 505 -10.17 -1.40 -23.26
N ASP A 506 -10.14 -1.01 -21.99
CA ASP A 506 -10.02 0.39 -21.59
C ASP A 506 -8.56 0.83 -21.55
N LEU A 507 -8.21 1.79 -22.44
CA LEU A 507 -6.88 2.36 -22.60
C LEU A 507 -6.65 3.64 -21.77
N THR A 508 -7.63 4.06 -20.97
CA THR A 508 -7.59 5.35 -20.28
C THR A 508 -6.59 5.33 -19.13
N SER A 509 -5.70 6.32 -19.06
CA SER A 509 -4.80 6.52 -17.93
C SER A 509 -5.52 7.15 -16.72
N LYS A 510 -4.91 7.08 -15.55
CA LYS A 510 -5.30 7.86 -14.37
C LYS A 510 -4.22 8.90 -14.05
N PRO A 511 -4.49 10.22 -14.07
CA PRO A 511 -5.68 10.84 -14.63
C PRO A 511 -5.76 10.70 -16.16
N PRO A 512 -6.88 11.03 -16.85
CA PRO A 512 -8.13 11.63 -16.32
C PRO A 512 -9.13 10.60 -15.78
N GLY A 513 -9.01 9.32 -16.13
CA GLY A 513 -9.89 8.29 -15.61
C GLY A 513 -9.52 7.88 -14.19
N THR A 514 -10.35 7.00 -13.61
CA THR A 514 -10.03 6.27 -12.37
C THR A 514 -9.60 4.84 -12.71
N ILE A 515 -9.13 4.07 -11.74
CA ILE A 515 -8.83 2.64 -11.98
C ILE A 515 -10.14 1.86 -12.02
N GLU A 516 -10.96 1.95 -10.96
CA GLU A 516 -12.30 1.36 -10.92
C GLU A 516 -13.29 2.22 -11.74
N PHE A 517 -14.41 1.63 -12.19
CA PHE A 517 -15.39 2.33 -13.04
C PHE A 517 -16.39 3.16 -12.23
N GLU A 518 -16.66 2.80 -10.97
CA GLU A 518 -17.56 3.52 -10.06
C GLU A 518 -16.97 3.68 -8.65
#